data_532a59a026035fcc47bdc5daf278a7be
#
_entry.id   532a59a026035fcc47bdc5daf278a7be
#
_cell.length_a   1.000
_cell.length_b   1.000
_cell.length_c   1.000
_cell.angle_alpha   90.00
_cell.angle_beta   90.00
_cell.angle_gamma   90.00
#
_symmetry.space_group_name_H-M   'P 1'
#
loop_
_entity.id
_entity.type
_entity.pdbx_description
1 polymer ?
#
loop_
_entity_poly.entity_id
_entity_poly.type
_entity_poly.pdbx_seq_one_letter_code
_entity_poly.pdbx_strand_id
1 'polypeptide(L)'
;MLKRILVGLGGSDYTVAAINQAVAIAIAHNAELTGVSVTDPGRVTPFMAMPIGDGPIAYSETASSLAKARERVEWATQEFTAACKAAGVRHRVVQEVGEPFSLMTDEARYHDLMVFGLKSLFESDLVSDPHDTLVRLVQSGVRPLLAVSKQVAPVKKVLIAYSGSMESAKAMKSYVQMRLWPISELRIVSFDDGTGHA
;
A
#
# COMPACT_ATOMS: atom_id res chain seq x y z
N MET A 1 14.12 -6.19 13.35
CA MET A 1 13.39 -7.41 12.91
C MET A 1 11.92 -7.04 12.79
N LEU A 2 11.31 -7.22 11.62
CA LEU A 2 9.90 -6.91 11.38
C LEU A 2 9.00 -7.87 12.17
N LYS A 3 7.92 -7.35 12.76
CA LYS A 3 6.94 -8.14 13.53
C LYS A 3 5.55 -8.06 12.94
N ARG A 4 5.17 -6.90 12.42
CA ARG A 4 3.85 -6.64 11.85
C ARG A 4 3.98 -5.90 10.53
N ILE A 5 3.33 -6.40 9.50
CA ILE A 5 3.34 -5.81 8.16
C ILE A 5 1.90 -5.53 7.74
N LEU A 6 1.63 -4.31 7.32
CA LEU A 6 0.34 -3.88 6.77
C LEU A 6 0.35 -4.08 5.26
N VAL A 7 -0.69 -4.71 4.72
CA VAL A 7 -0.82 -5.00 3.28
C VAL A 7 -2.09 -4.35 2.76
N GLY A 8 -1.96 -3.46 1.79
CA GLY A 8 -3.11 -2.81 1.16
C GLY A 8 -3.82 -3.73 0.15
N LEU A 9 -5.11 -3.95 0.38
CA LEU A 9 -5.96 -4.81 -0.45
C LEU A 9 -6.82 -3.96 -1.40
N GLY A 10 -6.18 -3.33 -2.39
CA GLY A 10 -6.86 -2.41 -3.32
C GLY A 10 -7.61 -3.09 -4.47
N GLY A 11 -7.50 -4.42 -4.64
CA GLY A 11 -8.22 -5.17 -5.67
C GLY A 11 -7.75 -4.92 -7.11
N SER A 12 -6.53 -4.41 -7.30
CA SER A 12 -5.90 -4.25 -8.63
C SER A 12 -5.01 -5.44 -8.97
N ASP A 13 -4.58 -5.53 -10.23
CA ASP A 13 -3.60 -6.52 -10.70
C ASP A 13 -2.26 -6.52 -9.91
N TYR A 14 -1.96 -5.40 -9.24
CA TYR A 14 -0.77 -5.25 -8.41
C TYR A 14 -0.96 -5.81 -6.99
N THR A 15 -2.20 -6.08 -6.60
CA THR A 15 -2.53 -6.56 -5.24
C THR A 15 -1.95 -7.95 -4.99
N VAL A 16 -2.05 -8.86 -5.96
CA VAL A 16 -1.48 -10.22 -5.84
C VAL A 16 0.03 -10.18 -5.67
N ALA A 17 0.69 -9.32 -6.44
CA ALA A 17 2.14 -9.14 -6.34
C ALA A 17 2.55 -8.61 -4.95
N ALA A 18 1.80 -7.63 -4.42
CA ALA A 18 2.03 -7.08 -3.08
C ALA A 18 1.79 -8.13 -1.98
N ILE A 19 0.74 -8.93 -2.09
CA ILE A 19 0.45 -10.05 -1.18
C ILE A 19 1.62 -11.05 -1.18
N ASN A 20 2.04 -11.51 -2.34
CA ASN A 20 3.13 -12.48 -2.47
C ASN A 20 4.44 -11.95 -1.89
N GLN A 21 4.77 -10.69 -2.16
CA GLN A 21 5.96 -10.05 -1.60
C GLN A 21 5.87 -9.91 -0.08
N ALA A 22 4.72 -9.51 0.44
CA ALA A 22 4.49 -9.40 1.88
C ALA A 22 4.58 -10.77 2.58
N VAL A 23 4.02 -11.81 1.99
CA VAL A 23 4.12 -13.19 2.51
C VAL A 23 5.57 -13.65 2.55
N ALA A 24 6.35 -13.42 1.48
CA ALA A 24 7.76 -13.78 1.45
C ALA A 24 8.57 -13.05 2.55
N ILE A 25 8.32 -11.76 2.76
CA ILE A 25 8.94 -10.98 3.84
C ILE A 25 8.49 -11.51 5.21
N ALA A 26 7.21 -11.81 5.37
CA ALA A 26 6.66 -12.31 6.63
C ALA A 26 7.29 -13.67 7.04
N ILE A 27 7.48 -14.58 6.09
CA ILE A 27 8.18 -15.85 6.32
C ILE A 27 9.61 -15.59 6.80
N ALA A 28 10.36 -14.75 6.07
CA ALA A 28 11.76 -14.46 6.40
C ALA A 28 11.95 -13.80 7.78
N HIS A 29 10.96 -13.07 8.27
CA HIS A 29 11.03 -12.34 9.55
C HIS A 29 10.19 -12.95 10.66
N ASN A 30 9.43 -14.00 10.41
CA ASN A 30 8.42 -14.55 11.32
C ASN A 30 7.44 -13.45 11.79
N ALA A 31 6.96 -12.67 10.84
CA ALA A 31 6.07 -11.54 11.06
C ALA A 31 4.60 -11.93 10.85
N GLU A 32 3.69 -11.12 11.41
CA GLU A 32 2.26 -11.18 11.19
C GLU A 32 1.85 -10.22 10.08
N LEU A 33 0.89 -10.62 9.26
CA LEU A 33 0.32 -9.78 8.21
C LEU A 33 -1.05 -9.26 8.61
N THR A 34 -1.30 -7.97 8.35
CA THR A 34 -2.62 -7.36 8.41
C THR A 34 -3.00 -6.90 7.01
N GLY A 35 -3.99 -7.55 6.41
CA GLY A 35 -4.59 -7.08 5.17
C GLY A 35 -5.60 -5.97 5.47
N VAL A 36 -5.47 -4.82 4.84
CA VAL A 36 -6.38 -3.69 5.02
C VAL A 36 -7.04 -3.30 3.71
N SER A 37 -8.35 -3.15 3.74
CA SER A 37 -9.14 -2.51 2.69
C SER A 37 -9.92 -1.35 3.27
N VAL A 38 -9.96 -0.23 2.56
CA VAL A 38 -10.70 0.96 2.96
C VAL A 38 -11.69 1.31 1.86
N THR A 39 -12.95 1.48 2.24
CA THR A 39 -14.01 1.98 1.36
C THR A 39 -14.28 3.43 1.70
N ASP A 40 -14.05 4.34 0.76
CA ASP A 40 -14.36 5.77 0.92
C ASP A 40 -15.86 6.02 0.63
N PRO A 41 -16.67 6.37 1.65
CA PRO A 41 -18.10 6.65 1.44
C PRO A 41 -18.32 7.91 0.59
N GLY A 42 -17.36 8.84 0.54
CA GLY A 42 -17.45 10.04 -0.30
C GLY A 42 -17.47 9.73 -1.79
N ARG A 43 -16.90 8.58 -2.21
CA ARG A 43 -17.00 8.07 -3.58
C ARG A 43 -18.25 7.25 -3.85
N VAL A 44 -18.77 6.65 -2.77
CA VAL A 44 -19.96 5.78 -2.85
C VAL A 44 -21.24 6.60 -2.99
N THR A 45 -21.22 7.80 -2.46
CA THR A 45 -22.35 8.74 -2.53
C THR A 45 -21.83 10.04 -3.14
N PRO A 46 -21.87 10.20 -4.48
CA PRO A 46 -21.68 11.53 -5.04
C PRO A 46 -22.74 12.43 -4.43
N PHE A 47 -22.34 13.32 -3.54
CA PHE A 47 -23.19 14.39 -3.07
C PHE A 47 -23.37 15.36 -4.24
N MET A 48 -24.25 15.01 -5.15
CA MET A 48 -24.55 15.83 -6.30
C MET A 48 -25.78 16.66 -5.99
N ALA A 49 -25.61 17.95 -6.14
CA ALA A 49 -26.72 18.76 -6.62
C ALA A 49 -27.11 18.21 -8.01
N MET A 50 -28.00 17.22 -8.04
CA MET A 50 -28.47 16.62 -9.30
C MET A 50 -29.25 17.67 -10.09
N PRO A 51 -28.95 17.87 -11.38
CA PRO A 51 -29.89 18.50 -12.28
C PRO A 51 -31.20 17.69 -12.26
N ILE A 52 -32.32 18.37 -12.12
CA ILE A 52 -33.64 17.76 -12.15
C ILE A 52 -33.81 17.09 -13.52
N GLY A 53 -33.71 15.76 -13.61
CA GLY A 53 -33.95 15.03 -14.85
C GLY A 53 -33.16 13.71 -15.01
N ASP A 54 -31.95 13.58 -14.53
CA ASP A 54 -31.06 12.43 -14.81
C ASP A 54 -30.94 11.41 -13.66
N GLY A 55 -31.80 11.48 -12.66
CA GLY A 55 -31.74 10.70 -11.42
C GLY A 55 -31.59 9.18 -11.58
N PRO A 56 -32.38 8.49 -12.37
CA PRO A 56 -32.35 7.01 -12.42
C PRO A 56 -31.07 6.43 -13.04
N ILE A 57 -30.49 7.11 -14.02
CA ILE A 57 -29.29 6.63 -14.73
C ILE A 57 -28.05 6.80 -13.85
N ALA A 58 -27.89 7.94 -13.20
CA ALA A 58 -26.77 8.20 -12.29
C ALA A 58 -26.76 7.25 -11.08
N TYR A 59 -27.94 6.89 -10.54
CA TYR A 59 -28.05 5.91 -9.47
C TYR A 59 -27.63 4.49 -9.92
N SER A 60 -27.98 4.09 -11.13
CA SER A 60 -27.62 2.76 -11.65
C SER A 60 -26.13 2.61 -11.90
N GLU A 61 -25.46 3.65 -12.40
CA GLU A 61 -24.02 3.67 -12.62
C GLU A 61 -23.23 3.66 -11.30
N THR A 62 -23.66 4.45 -10.33
CA THR A 62 -23.05 4.49 -9.00
C THR A 62 -23.20 3.16 -8.28
N ALA A 63 -24.39 2.54 -8.30
CA ALA A 63 -24.63 1.24 -7.70
C ALA A 63 -23.79 0.13 -8.35
N SER A 64 -23.64 0.17 -9.69
CA SER A 64 -22.80 -0.77 -10.44
C SER A 64 -21.32 -0.61 -10.09
N SER A 65 -20.82 0.61 -9.99
CA SER A 65 -19.43 0.89 -9.62
C SER A 65 -19.11 0.44 -8.19
N LEU A 66 -20.06 0.64 -7.27
CA LEU A 66 -19.94 0.19 -5.89
C LEU A 66 -19.92 -1.34 -5.79
N ALA A 67 -20.79 -2.02 -6.53
CA ALA A 67 -20.83 -3.48 -6.56
C ALA A 67 -19.49 -4.04 -7.06
N LYS A 68 -18.94 -3.50 -8.14
CA LYS A 68 -17.62 -3.89 -8.67
C LYS A 68 -16.47 -3.60 -7.69
N ALA A 69 -16.55 -2.49 -6.96
CA ALA A 69 -15.53 -2.16 -5.96
C ALA A 69 -15.55 -3.16 -4.79
N ARG A 70 -16.75 -3.54 -4.31
CA ARG A 70 -16.93 -4.56 -3.27
C ARG A 70 -16.43 -5.93 -3.73
N GLU A 71 -16.77 -6.34 -4.95
CA GLU A 71 -16.30 -7.61 -5.52
C GLU A 71 -14.76 -7.67 -5.60
N ARG A 72 -14.12 -6.58 -6.02
CA ARG A 72 -12.65 -6.49 -6.05
C ARG A 72 -12.01 -6.60 -4.66
N VAL A 73 -12.59 -5.94 -3.65
CA VAL A 73 -12.12 -6.00 -2.27
C VAL A 73 -12.30 -7.41 -1.71
N GLU A 74 -13.43 -8.03 -1.97
CA GLU A 74 -13.72 -9.41 -1.53
C GLU A 74 -12.74 -10.39 -2.17
N TRP A 75 -12.53 -10.30 -3.48
CA TRP A 75 -11.53 -11.09 -4.19
C TRP A 75 -10.12 -10.90 -3.59
N ALA A 76 -9.67 -9.65 -3.38
CA ALA A 76 -8.36 -9.37 -2.81
C ALA A 76 -8.20 -9.92 -1.39
N THR A 77 -9.27 -9.89 -0.61
CA THR A 77 -9.32 -10.46 0.75
C THR A 77 -9.21 -11.98 0.73
N GLN A 78 -9.87 -12.63 -0.22
CA GLN A 78 -9.79 -14.09 -0.42
C GLN A 78 -8.38 -14.50 -0.85
N GLU A 79 -7.78 -13.81 -1.84
CA GLU A 79 -6.41 -14.05 -2.29
C GLU A 79 -5.39 -13.88 -1.15
N PHE A 80 -5.50 -12.80 -0.37
CA PHE A 80 -4.65 -12.58 0.79
C PHE A 80 -4.75 -13.69 1.81
N THR A 81 -5.97 -14.07 2.17
CA THR A 81 -6.22 -15.12 3.16
C THR A 81 -5.71 -16.48 2.67
N ALA A 82 -5.94 -16.80 1.39
CA ALA A 82 -5.47 -18.04 0.78
C ALA A 82 -3.93 -18.12 0.76
N ALA A 83 -3.26 -17.04 0.34
CA ALA A 83 -1.80 -16.96 0.30
C ALA A 83 -1.18 -17.11 1.70
N CYS A 84 -1.75 -16.42 2.70
CA CYS A 84 -1.26 -16.52 4.09
C CYS A 84 -1.45 -17.91 4.68
N LYS A 85 -2.62 -18.55 4.45
CA LYS A 85 -2.90 -19.92 4.92
C LYS A 85 -1.96 -20.93 4.26
N ALA A 86 -1.77 -20.84 2.95
CA ALA A 86 -0.86 -21.74 2.20
C ALA A 86 0.58 -21.63 2.69
N ALA A 87 1.01 -20.45 3.12
CA ALA A 87 2.34 -20.19 3.63
C ALA A 87 2.49 -20.38 5.16
N GLY A 88 1.41 -20.69 5.88
CA GLY A 88 1.44 -20.82 7.34
C GLY A 88 1.73 -19.49 8.07
N VAL A 89 1.45 -18.34 7.44
CA VAL A 89 1.69 -17.01 8.01
C VAL A 89 0.50 -16.57 8.84
N ARG A 90 0.77 -16.07 10.05
CA ARG A 90 -0.26 -15.48 10.90
C ARG A 90 -0.79 -14.21 10.24
N HIS A 91 -2.11 -14.08 10.16
CA HIS A 91 -2.72 -12.95 9.49
C HIS A 91 -4.07 -12.57 10.08
N ARG A 92 -4.46 -11.32 9.85
CA ARG A 92 -5.80 -10.79 10.10
C ARG A 92 -6.21 -9.89 8.94
N VAL A 93 -7.51 -9.68 8.78
CA VAL A 93 -8.09 -8.76 7.80
C VAL A 93 -8.84 -7.66 8.54
N VAL A 94 -8.65 -6.42 8.11
CA VAL A 94 -9.34 -5.24 8.60
C VAL A 94 -10.04 -4.59 7.40
N GLN A 95 -11.35 -4.42 7.52
CA GLN A 95 -12.17 -3.73 6.52
C GLN A 95 -12.76 -2.50 7.17
N GLU A 96 -12.38 -1.33 6.67
CA GLU A 96 -12.76 -0.05 7.24
C GLU A 96 -13.55 0.78 6.22
N VAL A 97 -14.43 1.62 6.75
CA VAL A 97 -15.21 2.57 5.97
C VAL A 97 -14.90 3.97 6.49
N GLY A 98 -14.39 4.84 5.63
CA GLY A 98 -14.04 6.19 6.04
C GLY A 98 -12.99 6.84 5.14
N GLU A 99 -12.35 7.89 5.65
CA GLU A 99 -11.31 8.61 4.93
C GLU A 99 -10.01 7.75 4.89
N PRO A 100 -9.53 7.35 3.69
CA PRO A 100 -8.48 6.36 3.56
C PRO A 100 -7.15 6.74 4.21
N PHE A 101 -6.74 8.00 4.12
CA PHE A 101 -5.48 8.45 4.68
C PHE A 101 -5.46 8.32 6.21
N SER A 102 -6.51 8.76 6.89
CA SER A 102 -6.60 8.68 8.37
C SER A 102 -6.59 7.23 8.83
N LEU A 103 -7.42 6.39 8.23
CA LEU A 103 -7.52 4.97 8.59
C LEU A 103 -6.21 4.23 8.34
N MET A 104 -5.56 4.47 7.21
CA MET A 104 -4.25 3.87 6.92
C MET A 104 -3.15 4.38 7.86
N THR A 105 -3.17 5.66 8.23
CA THR A 105 -2.22 6.24 9.18
C THR A 105 -2.41 5.64 10.57
N ASP A 106 -3.65 5.45 11.00
CA ASP A 106 -3.97 4.86 12.29
C ASP A 106 -3.53 3.39 12.36
N GLU A 107 -3.82 2.59 11.34
CA GLU A 107 -3.34 1.21 11.26
C GLU A 107 -1.80 1.13 11.16
N ALA A 108 -1.18 2.02 10.39
CA ALA A 108 0.28 2.05 10.21
C ALA A 108 1.05 2.24 11.53
N ARG A 109 0.48 2.93 12.51
CA ARG A 109 1.14 3.14 13.83
C ARG A 109 1.52 1.84 14.54
N TYR A 110 0.76 0.79 14.31
CA TYR A 110 0.94 -0.52 14.95
C TYR A 110 1.75 -1.51 14.11
N HIS A 111 2.26 -1.08 12.94
CA HIS A 111 2.99 -1.90 12.00
C HIS A 111 4.42 -1.38 11.78
N ASP A 112 5.31 -2.24 11.33
CA ASP A 112 6.72 -1.89 11.07
C ASP A 112 6.96 -1.51 9.61
N LEU A 113 6.14 -2.05 8.70
CA LEU A 113 6.23 -1.85 7.25
C LEU A 113 4.83 -1.84 6.65
N MET A 114 4.62 -0.97 5.68
CA MET A 114 3.44 -0.98 4.80
C MET A 114 3.84 -1.54 3.43
N VAL A 115 3.02 -2.43 2.85
CA VAL A 115 3.24 -3.01 1.53
C VAL A 115 2.00 -2.78 0.66
N PHE A 116 2.20 -2.14 -0.49
CA PHE A 116 1.14 -1.84 -1.44
C PHE A 116 1.56 -2.20 -2.86
N GLY A 117 0.60 -2.57 -3.69
CA GLY A 117 0.84 -2.61 -5.13
C GLY A 117 1.08 -1.20 -5.68
N LEU A 118 2.06 -1.04 -6.56
CA LEU A 118 2.49 0.28 -7.06
C LEU A 118 1.35 1.12 -7.65
N LYS A 119 0.35 0.48 -8.27
CA LYS A 119 -0.84 1.13 -8.82
C LYS A 119 -2.11 0.92 -7.97
N SER A 120 -2.07 0.08 -6.95
CA SER A 120 -3.25 -0.19 -6.11
C SER A 120 -3.78 1.06 -5.40
N LEU A 121 -2.90 2.02 -5.13
CA LEU A 121 -3.22 3.31 -4.55
C LEU A 121 -3.54 4.37 -5.62
N PHE A 122 -3.12 4.15 -6.88
CA PHE A 122 -3.24 5.14 -7.95
C PHE A 122 -4.41 4.90 -8.90
N GLU A 123 -4.91 3.66 -9.01
CA GLU A 123 -5.94 3.29 -9.98
C GLU A 123 -7.24 2.79 -9.34
N SER A 124 -7.33 2.76 -8.00
CA SER A 124 -8.56 2.25 -7.38
C SER A 124 -9.65 3.32 -7.41
N ASP A 125 -10.79 2.96 -8.01
CA ASP A 125 -12.03 3.73 -7.91
C ASP A 125 -12.54 3.86 -6.45
N LEU A 126 -11.76 3.38 -5.48
CA LEU A 126 -12.09 3.35 -4.06
C LEU A 126 -11.60 4.59 -3.29
N VAL A 127 -10.68 5.36 -3.87
CA VAL A 127 -10.08 6.55 -3.22
C VAL A 127 -10.22 7.76 -4.14
N SER A 128 -10.68 8.88 -3.61
CA SER A 128 -10.98 10.10 -4.39
C SER A 128 -9.75 10.73 -5.03
N ASP A 129 -8.61 10.64 -4.37
CA ASP A 129 -7.30 11.03 -4.93
C ASP A 129 -6.23 10.04 -4.46
N PRO A 130 -6.03 8.93 -5.22
CA PRO A 130 -5.05 7.91 -4.85
C PRO A 130 -3.61 8.45 -4.81
N HIS A 131 -3.27 9.37 -5.70
CA HIS A 131 -1.94 9.96 -5.76
C HIS A 131 -1.67 10.82 -4.51
N ASP A 132 -2.60 11.69 -4.14
CA ASP A 132 -2.48 12.52 -2.96
C ASP A 132 -2.39 11.67 -1.68
N THR A 133 -3.22 10.63 -1.56
CA THR A 133 -3.19 9.72 -0.41
C THR A 133 -1.83 9.06 -0.23
N LEU A 134 -1.19 8.57 -1.30
CA LEU A 134 0.14 7.98 -1.21
C LEU A 134 1.21 9.02 -0.82
N VAL A 135 1.19 10.18 -1.47
CA VAL A 135 2.13 11.27 -1.16
C VAL A 135 1.99 11.68 0.31
N ARG A 136 0.78 11.85 0.80
CA ARG A 136 0.50 12.17 2.20
C ARG A 136 0.97 11.06 3.16
N LEU A 137 0.78 9.78 2.82
CA LEU A 137 1.28 8.65 3.62
C LEU A 137 2.81 8.64 3.70
N VAL A 138 3.48 8.88 2.58
CA VAL A 138 4.95 8.98 2.55
C VAL A 138 5.43 10.18 3.35
N GLN A 139 4.81 11.34 3.16
CA GLN A 139 5.15 12.58 3.88
C GLN A 139 4.86 12.51 5.37
N SER A 140 3.82 11.79 5.78
CA SER A 140 3.52 11.59 7.20
C SER A 140 4.63 10.87 7.95
N GLY A 141 5.48 10.12 7.24
CA GLY A 141 6.65 9.44 7.79
C GLY A 141 6.34 8.44 8.91
N VAL A 142 5.07 7.99 9.01
CA VAL A 142 4.63 7.10 10.10
C VAL A 142 5.37 5.78 10.05
N ARG A 143 5.45 5.16 8.86
CA ARG A 143 6.16 3.90 8.64
C ARG A 143 6.76 3.84 7.23
N PRO A 144 7.84 3.05 7.04
CA PRO A 144 8.34 2.74 5.71
C PRO A 144 7.27 2.10 4.84
N LEU A 145 7.25 2.48 3.56
CA LEU A 145 6.32 1.98 2.57
C LEU A 145 7.07 1.26 1.45
N LEU A 146 6.65 0.06 1.12
CA LEU A 146 7.12 -0.74 0.01
C LEU A 146 6.04 -0.77 -1.08
N ALA A 147 6.32 -0.13 -2.21
CA ALA A 147 5.48 -0.19 -3.41
C ALA A 147 5.97 -1.34 -4.31
N VAL A 148 5.07 -2.28 -4.62
CA VAL A 148 5.39 -3.50 -5.36
C VAL A 148 4.88 -3.41 -6.78
N SER A 149 5.73 -3.70 -7.77
CA SER A 149 5.34 -3.76 -9.18
C SER A 149 4.49 -5.01 -9.48
N LYS A 150 3.79 -5.01 -10.61
CA LYS A 150 2.95 -6.15 -11.05
C LYS A 150 3.75 -7.45 -11.20
N GLN A 151 5.01 -7.35 -11.62
CA GLN A 151 5.90 -8.50 -11.75
C GLN A 151 6.89 -8.49 -10.58
N VAL A 152 6.79 -9.50 -9.74
CA VAL A 152 7.73 -9.70 -8.64
C VAL A 152 8.90 -10.55 -9.13
N ALA A 153 10.10 -9.98 -9.02
CA ALA A 153 11.34 -10.70 -9.24
C ALA A 153 12.17 -10.76 -7.95
N PRO A 154 13.02 -11.76 -7.77
CA PRO A 154 13.95 -11.79 -6.64
C PRO A 154 14.82 -10.54 -6.61
N VAL A 155 14.80 -9.83 -5.48
CA VAL A 155 15.58 -8.60 -5.32
C VAL A 155 17.05 -8.97 -5.09
N LYS A 156 17.87 -8.83 -6.16
CA LYS A 156 19.31 -9.09 -6.12
C LYS A 156 20.14 -7.83 -5.94
N LYS A 157 19.59 -6.67 -6.33
CA LYS A 157 20.27 -5.37 -6.26
C LYS A 157 19.31 -4.33 -5.71
N VAL A 158 19.81 -3.50 -4.82
CA VAL A 158 19.08 -2.38 -4.23
C VAL A 158 19.88 -1.10 -4.46
N LEU A 159 19.22 -0.08 -5.00
CA LEU A 159 19.76 1.25 -5.18
C LEU A 159 19.14 2.18 -4.15
N ILE A 160 19.98 2.83 -3.35
CA ILE A 160 19.56 3.88 -2.42
C ILE A 160 19.90 5.23 -3.02
N ALA A 161 18.88 6.04 -3.29
CA ALA A 161 19.05 7.45 -3.64
C ALA A 161 19.25 8.25 -2.35
N TYR A 162 20.39 8.90 -2.23
CA TYR A 162 20.75 9.71 -1.07
C TYR A 162 20.96 11.16 -1.49
N SER A 163 20.16 12.06 -0.94
CA SER A 163 20.21 13.50 -1.27
C SER A 163 20.89 14.36 -0.20
N GLY A 164 21.50 13.76 0.85
CA GLY A 164 22.00 14.51 1.98
C GLY A 164 20.92 14.97 2.97
N SER A 165 19.62 14.82 2.63
CA SER A 165 18.53 15.24 3.50
C SER A 165 18.33 14.28 4.68
N MET A 166 17.68 14.78 5.74
CA MET A 166 17.32 13.96 6.90
C MET A 166 16.39 12.81 6.51
N GLU A 167 15.49 13.02 5.54
CA GLU A 167 14.55 12.03 5.04
C GLU A 167 15.26 10.89 4.32
N SER A 168 16.22 11.21 3.44
CA SER A 168 17.01 10.21 2.74
C SER A 168 17.89 9.42 3.70
N ALA A 169 18.46 10.07 4.73
CA ALA A 169 19.22 9.40 5.79
C ALA A 169 18.34 8.45 6.62
N LYS A 170 17.13 8.87 6.99
CA LYS A 170 16.15 8.03 7.68
C LYS A 170 15.73 6.84 6.83
N ALA A 171 15.44 7.03 5.54
CA ALA A 171 15.06 5.97 4.62
C ALA A 171 16.16 4.92 4.50
N MET A 172 17.40 5.34 4.29
CA MET A 172 18.58 4.47 4.23
C MET A 172 18.75 3.67 5.52
N LYS A 173 18.71 4.34 6.69
CA LYS A 173 18.82 3.70 7.99
C LYS A 173 17.71 2.67 8.21
N SER A 174 16.48 3.03 7.93
CA SER A 174 15.31 2.14 8.05
C SER A 174 15.47 0.91 7.18
N TYR A 175 15.90 1.07 5.92
CA TYR A 175 16.14 -0.04 5.01
C TYR A 175 17.17 -1.03 5.58
N VAL A 176 18.32 -0.53 6.04
CA VAL A 176 19.38 -1.37 6.62
C VAL A 176 18.91 -2.10 7.86
N GLN A 177 18.16 -1.43 8.73
CA GLN A 177 17.64 -2.02 9.97
C GLN A 177 16.57 -3.09 9.73
N MET A 178 15.73 -2.90 8.72
CA MET A 178 14.69 -3.86 8.36
C MET A 178 15.23 -5.16 7.77
N ARG A 179 16.38 -5.13 7.10
CA ARG A 179 17.00 -6.30 6.42
C ARG A 179 16.00 -7.03 5.50
N LEU A 180 15.27 -6.28 4.69
CA LEU A 180 14.24 -6.85 3.81
C LEU A 180 14.83 -7.90 2.86
N TRP A 181 16.02 -7.65 2.32
CA TRP A 181 16.71 -8.54 1.39
C TRP A 181 18.20 -8.65 1.77
N PRO A 182 18.55 -9.47 2.76
CA PRO A 182 19.89 -9.49 3.37
C PRO A 182 21.02 -9.94 2.43
N ILE A 183 20.69 -10.58 1.30
CA ILE A 183 21.67 -11.12 0.33
C ILE A 183 21.77 -10.21 -0.91
N SER A 184 21.09 -9.08 -0.95
CA SER A 184 21.14 -8.16 -2.08
C SER A 184 22.43 -7.32 -2.10
N GLU A 185 22.94 -7.04 -3.31
CA GLU A 185 23.96 -6.03 -3.53
C GLU A 185 23.35 -4.64 -3.27
N LEU A 186 24.00 -3.86 -2.42
CA LEU A 186 23.54 -2.50 -2.07
C LEU A 186 24.43 -1.46 -2.74
N ARG A 187 23.81 -0.53 -3.47
CA ARG A 187 24.48 0.66 -4.03
C ARG A 187 23.83 1.92 -3.51
N ILE A 188 24.66 2.90 -3.18
CA ILE A 188 24.21 4.23 -2.78
C ILE A 188 24.59 5.18 -3.92
N VAL A 189 23.65 6.01 -4.36
CA VAL A 189 23.86 7.05 -5.36
C VAL A 189 23.48 8.39 -4.75
N SER A 190 24.40 9.34 -4.84
CA SER A 190 24.17 10.73 -4.51
C SER A 190 24.42 11.59 -5.75
N PHE A 191 23.57 12.58 -5.98
CA PHE A 191 23.75 13.59 -7.01
C PHE A 191 24.20 14.87 -6.31
N ASP A 192 25.37 15.37 -6.71
CA ASP A 192 25.84 16.69 -6.34
C ASP A 192 25.20 17.71 -7.30
N ASP A 193 24.36 18.57 -6.78
CA ASP A 193 23.71 19.65 -7.54
C ASP A 193 24.59 20.92 -7.61
N GLY A 194 25.82 20.82 -7.15
CA GLY A 194 26.78 21.95 -7.15
C GLY A 194 26.46 23.04 -6.11
N THR A 195 25.47 22.82 -5.20
CA THR A 195 25.11 23.81 -4.18
C THR A 195 25.90 23.68 -2.88
N GLY A 196 26.86 22.75 -2.82
CA GLY A 196 27.88 22.68 -1.75
C GLY A 196 27.36 22.21 -0.40
N HIS A 197 26.22 21.55 -0.34
CA HIS A 197 25.73 20.87 0.87
C HIS A 197 26.09 19.38 0.80
N ALA A 198 27.32 19.06 1.19
CA ALA A 198 27.75 17.70 1.46
C ALA A 198 27.71 17.42 2.97
#